data_77b064076a8cdc5f786d8f5693844302
#
_entry.id   77b064076a8cdc5f786d8f5693844302
#
_cell.length_a   1.000
_cell.length_b   1.000
_cell.length_c   1.000
_cell.angle_alpha   90.00
_cell.angle_beta   90.00
_cell.angle_gamma   90.00
#
_symmetry.space_group_name_H-M   'P 1'
#
loop_
_entity.id
_entity.type
_entity.pdbx_description
1 polymer ?
#
loop_
_entity_poly.entity_id
_entity_poly.type
_entity_poly.pdbx_seq_one_letter_code
_entity_poly.pdbx_strand_id
1 'polypeptide(L)'
;MNLPTKITVTRIIAVVLMLITLFVLSVIPNFTTIEIGGEGATGINLVYLIVFVFFLIACYTDHLDGYLARKNNQVTDLGKFLDPVADKLLINSLVIFLIAPSIFSPYIPLSCGPAVSFNMWCAIILVARDIVVDALRFIGAAKGKVIAANIFGKLKTVLEMVAIGAILLNGFPFRYFDASWPNGLHITDFLVYLATAASLVSGIIYVIQNRHVFKEDNND
;
A
#
# COMPACT_ATOMS: atom_id res chain seq x y z
N MET A 1 11.95 13.58 21.39
CA MET A 1 11.69 12.62 20.31
C MET A 1 13.00 12.02 19.85
N ASN A 2 13.11 10.71 19.88
CA ASN A 2 14.30 9.98 19.42
C ASN A 2 14.37 9.97 17.88
N LEU A 3 15.55 9.69 17.31
CA LEU A 3 15.77 9.70 15.87
C LEU A 3 14.75 8.81 15.10
N PRO A 4 14.50 7.54 15.49
CA PRO A 4 13.50 6.71 14.82
C PRO A 4 12.11 7.35 14.78
N THR A 5 11.61 7.85 15.92
CA THR A 5 10.29 8.51 15.99
C THR A 5 10.19 9.75 15.10
N LYS A 6 11.31 10.51 14.94
CA LYS A 6 11.35 11.64 14.01
C LYS A 6 11.20 11.17 12.56
N ILE A 7 11.83 10.06 12.18
CA ILE A 7 11.74 9.48 10.84
C ILE A 7 10.28 9.05 10.55
N THR A 8 9.63 8.37 11.50
CA THR A 8 8.22 7.96 11.34
C THR A 8 7.29 9.16 11.15
N VAL A 9 7.44 10.21 11.98
CA VAL A 9 6.64 11.44 11.84
C VAL A 9 6.90 12.14 10.50
N THR A 10 8.17 12.22 10.08
CA THR A 10 8.52 12.78 8.77
C THR A 10 7.88 12.00 7.63
N ARG A 11 7.79 10.65 7.73
CA ARG A 11 7.09 9.80 6.77
C ARG A 11 5.60 10.12 6.71
N ILE A 12 4.92 10.23 7.85
CA ILE A 12 3.50 10.60 7.88
C ILE A 12 3.28 11.94 7.18
N ILE A 13 4.10 12.94 7.48
CA ILE A 13 4.04 14.26 6.82
C ILE A 13 4.27 14.10 5.31
N ALA A 14 5.25 13.31 4.89
CA ALA A 14 5.54 13.09 3.48
C ALA A 14 4.36 12.40 2.75
N VAL A 15 3.71 11.41 3.39
CA VAL A 15 2.51 10.76 2.83
C VAL A 15 1.35 11.74 2.68
N VAL A 16 1.11 12.58 3.69
CA VAL A 16 0.06 13.61 3.61
C VAL A 16 0.37 14.62 2.50
N LEU A 17 1.62 15.08 2.39
CA LEU A 17 2.05 15.97 1.31
C LEU A 17 1.90 15.31 -0.07
N MET A 18 2.24 14.02 -0.19
CA MET A 18 2.03 13.26 -1.41
C MET A 18 0.54 13.24 -1.81
N LEU A 19 -0.37 12.98 -0.86
CA LEU A 19 -1.81 12.97 -1.12
C LEU A 19 -2.33 14.36 -1.51
N ILE A 20 -1.87 15.42 -0.84
CA ILE A 20 -2.20 16.79 -1.19
C ILE A 20 -1.69 17.11 -2.60
N THR A 21 -0.46 16.71 -2.93
CA THR A 21 0.12 16.91 -4.26
C THR A 21 -0.69 16.20 -5.32
N LEU A 22 -1.08 14.94 -5.09
CA LEU A 22 -1.96 14.20 -6.00
C LEU A 22 -3.29 14.92 -6.20
N PHE A 23 -3.91 15.39 -5.14
CA PHE A 23 -5.16 16.15 -5.21
C PHE A 23 -4.99 17.45 -6.02
N VAL A 24 -3.98 18.25 -5.72
CA VAL A 24 -3.70 19.51 -6.42
C VAL A 24 -3.43 19.27 -7.90
N LEU A 25 -2.58 18.29 -8.22
CA LEU A 25 -2.26 17.96 -9.62
C LEU A 25 -3.47 17.40 -10.38
N SER A 26 -4.40 16.73 -9.70
CA SER A 26 -5.63 16.26 -10.34
C SER A 26 -6.57 17.39 -10.75
N VAL A 27 -6.47 18.55 -10.11
CA VAL A 27 -7.31 19.74 -10.41
C VAL A 27 -6.68 20.64 -11.47
N ILE A 28 -5.36 20.59 -11.69
CA ILE A 28 -4.67 21.44 -12.65
C ILE A 28 -4.78 20.81 -14.06
N PRO A 29 -5.48 21.47 -15.02
CA PRO A 29 -5.58 20.97 -16.38
C PRO A 29 -4.21 20.90 -17.05
N ASN A 30 -3.99 19.90 -17.90
CA ASN A 30 -2.78 19.69 -18.71
C ASN A 30 -1.49 19.27 -17.97
N PHE A 31 -1.42 19.31 -16.64
CA PHE A 31 -0.22 18.84 -15.94
C PHE A 31 -0.13 17.30 -15.93
N THR A 32 -1.28 16.65 -15.92
CA THR A 32 -1.40 15.19 -15.85
C THR A 32 -1.17 14.48 -17.19
N THR A 33 -0.98 15.24 -18.29
CA THR A 33 -0.80 14.69 -19.64
C THR A 33 0.65 14.45 -20.03
N ILE A 34 1.61 14.74 -19.14
CA ILE A 34 3.03 14.57 -19.44
C ILE A 34 3.39 13.08 -19.36
N GLU A 35 3.57 12.45 -20.52
CA GLU A 35 4.04 11.07 -20.65
C GLU A 35 5.56 11.04 -20.87
N ILE A 36 6.21 10.07 -20.23
CA ILE A 36 7.65 9.88 -20.35
C ILE A 36 7.94 9.07 -21.61
N GLY A 37 8.78 9.59 -22.51
CA GLY A 37 9.18 8.93 -23.74
C GLY A 37 8.36 9.29 -24.97
N GLY A 38 7.46 10.27 -24.89
CA GLY A 38 6.59 10.73 -25.98
C GLY A 38 5.30 9.93 -26.12
N GLU A 39 4.37 10.42 -26.92
CA GLU A 39 3.06 9.81 -27.11
C GLU A 39 3.20 8.34 -27.54
N GLY A 40 2.73 7.42 -26.70
CA GLY A 40 2.66 5.98 -27.01
C GLY A 40 3.88 5.13 -26.70
N ALA A 41 5.00 5.70 -26.21
CA ALA A 41 6.24 4.91 -26.02
C ALA A 41 6.22 4.01 -24.78
N THR A 42 5.88 4.54 -23.59
CA THR A 42 5.89 3.77 -22.33
C THR A 42 4.57 3.79 -21.58
N GLY A 43 3.71 4.78 -21.86
CA GLY A 43 2.47 5.01 -21.16
C GLY A 43 2.64 5.34 -19.68
N ILE A 44 3.84 5.69 -19.24
CA ILE A 44 4.11 6.08 -17.86
C ILE A 44 3.85 7.57 -17.71
N ASN A 45 2.87 7.92 -16.89
CA ASN A 45 2.58 9.30 -16.55
C ASN A 45 3.62 9.84 -15.55
N LEU A 46 4.08 11.08 -15.75
CA LEU A 46 5.06 11.73 -14.89
C LEU A 46 4.57 11.81 -13.43
N VAL A 47 3.28 12.08 -13.21
CA VAL A 47 2.69 12.15 -11.86
C VAL A 47 2.83 10.80 -11.15
N TYR A 48 2.49 9.71 -11.84
CA TYR A 48 2.64 8.36 -11.26
C TYR A 48 4.08 7.98 -11.00
N LEU A 49 5.02 8.41 -11.85
CA LEU A 49 6.43 8.20 -11.58
C LEU A 49 6.89 8.95 -10.32
N ILE A 50 6.47 10.21 -10.15
CA ILE A 50 6.77 10.98 -8.94
C ILE A 50 6.22 10.26 -7.70
N VAL A 51 4.95 9.81 -7.75
CA VAL A 51 4.34 9.05 -6.65
C VAL A 51 5.09 7.74 -6.38
N PHE A 52 5.52 7.05 -7.43
CA PHE A 52 6.32 5.83 -7.31
C PHE A 52 7.66 6.06 -6.60
N VAL A 53 8.35 7.16 -6.92
CA VAL A 53 9.60 7.54 -6.24
C VAL A 53 9.33 7.85 -4.77
N PHE A 54 8.28 8.62 -4.46
CA PHE A 54 7.87 8.87 -3.07
C PHE A 54 7.52 7.56 -2.32
N PHE A 55 6.79 6.66 -2.97
CA PHE A 55 6.46 5.36 -2.42
C PHE A 55 7.70 4.53 -2.09
N LEU A 56 8.69 4.48 -2.99
CA LEU A 56 9.96 3.78 -2.73
C LEU A 56 10.73 4.39 -1.55
N ILE A 57 10.79 5.73 -1.49
CA ILE A 57 11.44 6.45 -0.37
C ILE A 57 10.72 6.13 0.94
N ALA A 58 9.39 6.12 0.95
CA ALA A 58 8.61 5.80 2.14
C ALA A 58 8.84 4.35 2.61
N CYS A 59 8.85 3.39 1.69
CA CYS A 59 9.14 1.99 2.01
C CYS A 59 10.58 1.81 2.54
N TYR A 60 11.54 2.51 1.94
CA TYR A 60 12.93 2.45 2.38
C TYR A 60 13.13 3.07 3.78
N THR A 61 12.50 4.21 4.04
CA THR A 61 12.58 4.87 5.35
C THR A 61 11.92 4.05 6.44
N ASP A 62 10.84 3.31 6.14
CA ASP A 62 10.20 2.37 7.07
C ASP A 62 11.14 1.23 7.49
N HIS A 63 11.85 0.67 6.53
CA HIS A 63 12.85 -0.35 6.82
C HIS A 63 14.01 0.20 7.68
N LEU A 64 14.43 1.44 7.42
CA LEU A 64 15.54 2.11 8.09
C LEU A 64 15.21 2.45 9.55
N ASP A 65 14.04 3.03 9.84
CA ASP A 65 13.69 3.43 11.20
C ASP A 65 13.48 2.22 12.10
N GLY A 66 12.84 1.15 11.61
CA GLY A 66 12.72 -0.12 12.31
C GLY A 66 14.06 -0.78 12.61
N TYR A 67 15.04 -0.69 11.68
CA TYR A 67 16.40 -1.18 11.90
C TYR A 67 17.14 -0.34 12.94
N LEU A 68 17.11 0.99 12.82
CA LEU A 68 17.79 1.92 13.73
C LEU A 68 17.22 1.87 15.16
N ALA A 69 15.90 1.77 15.30
CA ALA A 69 15.22 1.64 16.60
C ALA A 69 15.69 0.40 17.37
N ARG A 70 15.80 -0.73 16.67
CA ARG A 70 16.29 -1.99 17.26
C ARG A 70 17.78 -1.95 17.58
N LYS A 71 18.61 -1.43 16.67
CA LYS A 71 20.06 -1.35 16.84
C LYS A 71 20.46 -0.44 18.00
N ASN A 72 19.76 0.67 18.20
CA ASN A 72 20.10 1.66 19.21
C ASN A 72 19.31 1.48 20.51
N ASN A 73 18.47 0.44 20.65
CA ASN A 73 17.57 0.24 21.81
C ASN A 73 16.72 1.49 22.13
N GLN A 74 16.33 2.25 21.10
CA GLN A 74 15.57 3.51 21.21
C GLN A 74 14.12 3.36 20.81
N VAL A 75 13.51 2.24 21.16
CA VAL A 75 12.10 1.98 20.88
C VAL A 75 11.24 2.79 21.83
N THR A 76 10.47 3.74 21.30
CA THR A 76 9.51 4.55 22.09
C THR A 76 8.09 4.04 21.94
N ASP A 77 7.25 4.24 22.95
CA ASP A 77 5.85 3.82 22.87
C ASP A 77 5.09 4.61 21.81
N LEU A 78 5.44 5.89 21.61
CA LEU A 78 4.91 6.70 20.52
C LEU A 78 5.30 6.13 19.14
N GLY A 79 6.55 5.70 18.96
CA GLY A 79 7.01 5.05 17.72
C GLY A 79 6.23 3.77 17.45
N LYS A 80 6.11 2.88 18.44
CA LYS A 80 5.33 1.64 18.31
C LYS A 80 3.88 1.87 17.87
N PHE A 81 3.29 3.01 18.23
CA PHE A 81 1.94 3.38 17.83
C PHE A 81 1.90 4.00 16.43
N LEU A 82 2.85 4.89 16.11
CA LEU A 82 2.88 5.64 14.86
C LEU A 82 3.32 4.79 13.65
N ASP A 83 4.24 3.83 13.85
CA ASP A 83 4.75 2.99 12.75
C ASP A 83 3.63 2.23 12.00
N PRO A 84 2.72 1.48 12.68
CA PRO A 84 1.62 0.81 12.00
C PRO A 84 0.64 1.79 11.33
N VAL A 85 0.48 2.99 11.90
CA VAL A 85 -0.40 4.02 11.32
C VAL A 85 0.21 4.58 10.04
N ALA A 86 1.51 4.91 10.05
CA ALA A 86 2.22 5.46 8.90
C ALA A 86 2.22 4.48 7.72
N ASP A 87 2.54 3.20 7.97
CA ASP A 87 2.56 2.14 6.97
C ASP A 87 1.19 1.99 6.29
N LYS A 88 0.14 1.89 7.08
CA LYS A 88 -1.22 1.71 6.54
C LYS A 88 -1.79 2.94 5.88
N LEU A 89 -1.45 4.13 6.36
CA LEU A 89 -1.85 5.36 5.72
C LEU A 89 -1.25 5.45 4.31
N LEU A 90 0.02 5.06 4.12
CA LEU A 90 0.66 5.01 2.81
C LEU A 90 -0.02 3.98 1.89
N ILE A 91 -0.05 2.71 2.31
CA ILE A 91 -0.51 1.60 1.48
C ILE A 91 -2.00 1.73 1.14
N ASN A 92 -2.86 1.92 2.14
CA ASN A 92 -4.31 1.98 1.92
C ASN A 92 -4.71 3.21 1.10
N SER A 93 -4.05 4.36 1.30
CA SER A 93 -4.32 5.55 0.49
C SER A 93 -3.97 5.33 -0.99
N LEU A 94 -2.84 4.67 -1.28
CA LEU A 94 -2.46 4.33 -2.65
C LEU A 94 -3.38 3.29 -3.26
N VAL A 95 -3.77 2.25 -2.51
CA VAL A 95 -4.73 1.24 -2.99
C VAL A 95 -6.06 1.90 -3.36
N ILE A 96 -6.59 2.80 -2.51
CA ILE A 96 -7.83 3.53 -2.77
C ILE A 96 -7.68 4.47 -3.98
N PHE A 97 -6.57 5.21 -4.05
CA PHE A 97 -6.31 6.13 -5.16
C PHE A 97 -6.24 5.38 -6.51
N LEU A 98 -5.60 4.21 -6.53
CA LEU A 98 -5.39 3.43 -7.75
C LEU A 98 -6.61 2.60 -8.18
N ILE A 99 -7.74 2.62 -7.46
CA ILE A 99 -9.01 2.01 -7.91
C ILE A 99 -9.54 2.72 -9.15
N ALA A 100 -9.53 4.04 -9.13
CA ALA A 100 -10.16 4.85 -10.16
C ALA A 100 -9.32 6.10 -10.44
N PRO A 101 -8.15 5.94 -11.05
CA PRO A 101 -7.29 7.06 -11.37
C PRO A 101 -7.97 8.12 -12.25
N SER A 102 -8.91 7.71 -13.12
CA SER A 102 -9.68 8.60 -13.97
C SER A 102 -10.72 9.47 -13.22
N ILE A 103 -11.19 9.05 -12.04
CA ILE A 103 -12.11 9.86 -11.22
C ILE A 103 -11.37 11.05 -10.60
N PHE A 104 -10.12 10.83 -10.17
CA PHE A 104 -9.29 11.85 -9.54
C PHE A 104 -8.59 12.75 -10.56
N SER A 105 -8.48 12.33 -11.82
CA SER A 105 -7.92 13.11 -12.89
C SER A 105 -8.66 12.84 -14.20
N PRO A 106 -9.72 13.59 -14.51
CA PRO A 106 -10.41 13.50 -15.79
C PRO A 106 -9.50 13.85 -16.97
N TYR A 107 -8.34 14.41 -16.72
CA TYR A 107 -7.34 14.84 -17.70
C TYR A 107 -6.17 13.85 -17.88
N ILE A 108 -6.13 12.71 -17.19
CA ILE A 108 -5.15 11.66 -17.54
C ILE A 108 -5.63 11.05 -18.85
N PRO A 109 -4.96 11.31 -19.98
CA PRO A 109 -5.39 10.73 -21.23
C PRO A 109 -5.21 9.21 -21.16
N LEU A 110 -6.28 8.49 -21.43
CA LEU A 110 -6.27 7.04 -21.64
C LEU A 110 -5.65 6.67 -23.00
N SER A 111 -4.78 7.53 -23.52
CA SER A 111 -4.22 7.43 -24.88
C SER A 111 -3.36 6.19 -25.12
N CYS A 112 -2.87 5.57 -24.04
CA CYS A 112 -2.00 4.37 -24.14
C CYS A 112 -2.71 3.06 -23.79
N GLY A 113 -4.01 2.98 -24.01
CA GLY A 113 -4.82 1.84 -23.63
C GLY A 113 -5.40 1.98 -22.20
N PRO A 114 -6.20 1.02 -21.73
CA PRO A 114 -6.80 1.09 -20.41
C PRO A 114 -5.70 1.21 -19.35
N ALA A 115 -5.82 2.24 -18.50
CA ALA A 115 -4.91 2.40 -17.37
C ALA A 115 -5.06 1.20 -16.45
N VAL A 116 -3.92 0.60 -16.08
CA VAL A 116 -3.93 -0.48 -15.11
C VAL A 116 -4.37 0.08 -13.77
N SER A 117 -5.37 -0.54 -13.16
CA SER A 117 -5.97 -0.08 -11.91
C SER A 117 -6.20 -1.23 -10.95
N PHE A 118 -6.36 -0.93 -9.67
CA PHE A 118 -6.85 -1.94 -8.74
C PHE A 118 -8.31 -2.26 -9.03
N ASN A 119 -8.62 -3.55 -9.06
CA ASN A 119 -10.03 -3.97 -9.03
C ASN A 119 -10.64 -3.52 -7.69
N MET A 120 -11.80 -2.86 -7.74
CA MET A 120 -12.49 -2.32 -6.57
C MET A 120 -12.70 -3.36 -5.47
N TRP A 121 -13.10 -4.59 -5.84
CA TRP A 121 -13.31 -5.66 -4.87
C TRP A 121 -12.01 -6.11 -4.21
N CYS A 122 -10.91 -6.16 -4.96
CA CYS A 122 -9.59 -6.45 -4.42
C CYS A 122 -9.16 -5.40 -3.40
N ALA A 123 -9.36 -4.13 -3.72
CA ALA A 123 -9.04 -3.02 -2.82
C ALA A 123 -9.87 -3.07 -1.53
N ILE A 124 -11.19 -3.32 -1.64
CA ILE A 124 -12.06 -3.47 -0.45
C ILE A 124 -11.56 -4.61 0.44
N ILE A 125 -11.23 -5.75 -0.15
CA ILE A 125 -10.74 -6.92 0.59
C ILE A 125 -9.41 -6.61 1.31
N LEU A 126 -8.47 -5.95 0.61
CA LEU A 126 -7.16 -5.60 1.18
C LEU A 126 -7.32 -4.67 2.37
N VAL A 127 -8.09 -3.58 2.23
CA VAL A 127 -8.31 -2.59 3.28
C VAL A 127 -9.11 -3.18 4.45
N ALA A 128 -10.19 -3.91 4.18
CA ALA A 128 -11.02 -4.53 5.21
C ALA A 128 -10.22 -5.53 6.05
N ARG A 129 -9.42 -6.38 5.38
CA ARG A 129 -8.54 -7.33 6.08
C ARG A 129 -7.55 -6.63 7.00
N ASP A 130 -6.96 -5.53 6.54
CA ASP A 130 -5.98 -4.80 7.32
C ASP A 130 -6.62 -4.21 8.59
N ILE A 131 -7.81 -3.65 8.48
CA ILE A 131 -8.58 -3.14 9.62
C ILE A 131 -8.89 -4.27 10.61
N VAL A 132 -9.35 -5.42 10.12
CA VAL A 132 -9.69 -6.57 10.99
C VAL A 132 -8.47 -7.09 11.74
N VAL A 133 -7.34 -7.25 11.06
CA VAL A 133 -6.11 -7.75 11.69
C VAL A 133 -5.57 -6.75 12.74
N ASP A 134 -5.68 -5.45 12.48
CA ASP A 134 -5.27 -4.45 13.47
C ASP A 134 -6.19 -4.40 14.67
N ALA A 135 -7.49 -4.46 14.45
CA ALA A 135 -8.45 -4.54 15.54
C ALA A 135 -8.11 -5.74 16.46
N LEU A 136 -7.79 -6.90 15.88
CA LEU A 136 -7.35 -8.07 16.64
C LEU A 136 -6.06 -7.83 17.43
N ARG A 137 -5.08 -7.15 16.84
CA ARG A 137 -3.83 -6.79 17.52
C ARG A 137 -4.07 -5.83 18.68
N PHE A 138 -4.92 -4.82 18.48
CA PHE A 138 -5.26 -3.88 19.55
C PHE A 138 -6.01 -4.56 20.71
N ILE A 139 -6.97 -5.43 20.41
CA ILE A 139 -7.69 -6.21 21.45
C ILE A 139 -6.70 -7.13 22.19
N GLY A 140 -5.80 -7.81 21.47
CA GLY A 140 -4.78 -8.65 22.08
C GLY A 140 -3.85 -7.85 23.00
N ALA A 141 -3.37 -6.70 22.56
CA ALA A 141 -2.51 -5.82 23.35
C ALA A 141 -3.23 -5.29 24.60
N ALA A 142 -4.50 -4.91 24.49
CA ALA A 142 -5.33 -4.48 25.63
C ALA A 142 -5.50 -5.60 26.70
N LYS A 143 -5.53 -6.87 26.27
CA LYS A 143 -5.58 -8.04 27.15
C LYS A 143 -4.18 -8.54 27.59
N GLY A 144 -3.11 -7.77 27.32
CA GLY A 144 -1.74 -8.15 27.65
C GLY A 144 -1.20 -9.36 26.85
N LYS A 145 -1.90 -9.80 25.79
CA LYS A 145 -1.50 -10.91 24.92
C LYS A 145 -0.79 -10.39 23.68
N VAL A 146 0.49 -10.69 23.53
CA VAL A 146 1.26 -10.29 22.34
C VAL A 146 0.95 -11.24 21.20
N ILE A 147 0.31 -10.73 20.15
CA ILE A 147 0.01 -11.50 18.95
C ILE A 147 1.17 -11.35 17.97
N ALA A 148 1.88 -12.46 17.70
CA ALA A 148 3.02 -12.47 16.79
C ALA A 148 2.62 -12.28 15.33
N ALA A 149 3.50 -11.63 14.57
CA ALA A 149 3.33 -11.50 13.12
C ALA A 149 3.54 -12.85 12.43
N ASN A 150 2.60 -13.23 11.54
CA ASN A 150 2.70 -14.46 10.74
C ASN A 150 3.52 -14.22 9.47
N ILE A 151 4.21 -15.25 8.99
CA ILE A 151 4.97 -15.24 7.71
C ILE A 151 4.06 -14.87 6.54
N PHE A 152 2.82 -15.39 6.52
CA PHE A 152 1.83 -15.05 5.50
C PHE A 152 1.47 -13.56 5.47
N GLY A 153 1.51 -12.89 6.63
CA GLY A 153 1.31 -11.44 6.70
C GLY A 153 2.44 -10.66 6.04
N LYS A 154 3.68 -11.12 6.18
CA LYS A 154 4.83 -10.50 5.49
C LYS A 154 4.76 -10.70 3.97
N LEU A 155 4.42 -11.90 3.52
CA LEU A 155 4.26 -12.21 2.10
C LEU A 155 3.17 -11.34 1.46
N LYS A 156 2.01 -11.18 2.13
CA LYS A 156 0.93 -10.29 1.69
C LYS A 156 1.45 -8.87 1.45
N THR A 157 2.17 -8.31 2.42
CA THR A 157 2.66 -6.92 2.33
C THR A 157 3.63 -6.75 1.16
N VAL A 158 4.53 -7.70 0.94
CA VAL A 158 5.46 -7.66 -0.21
C VAL A 158 4.71 -7.72 -1.53
N LEU A 159 3.75 -8.64 -1.67
CA LEU A 159 2.95 -8.77 -2.89
C LEU A 159 2.11 -7.51 -3.17
N GLU A 160 1.56 -6.91 -2.14
CA GLU A 160 0.79 -5.68 -2.25
C GLU A 160 1.66 -4.49 -2.68
N MET A 161 2.87 -4.36 -2.09
CA MET A 161 3.84 -3.33 -2.51
C MET A 161 4.26 -3.51 -3.96
N VAL A 162 4.49 -4.75 -4.42
CA VAL A 162 4.84 -5.05 -5.80
C VAL A 162 3.68 -4.72 -6.75
N ALA A 163 2.44 -5.06 -6.36
CA ALA A 163 1.25 -4.72 -7.15
C ALA A 163 1.05 -3.21 -7.28
N ILE A 164 1.18 -2.44 -6.18
CA ILE A 164 1.11 -0.97 -6.19
C ILE A 164 2.19 -0.41 -7.12
N GLY A 165 3.43 -0.87 -6.99
CA GLY A 165 4.54 -0.42 -7.82
C GLY A 165 4.32 -0.71 -9.31
N ALA A 166 3.82 -1.89 -9.65
CA ALA A 166 3.52 -2.27 -11.03
C ALA A 166 2.40 -1.39 -11.64
N ILE A 167 1.36 -1.07 -10.86
CA ILE A 167 0.27 -0.20 -11.32
C ILE A 167 0.77 1.25 -11.49
N LEU A 168 1.57 1.78 -10.56
CA LEU A 168 2.14 3.13 -10.66
C LEU A 168 3.03 3.29 -11.90
N LEU A 169 3.68 2.21 -12.32
CA LEU A 169 4.47 2.17 -13.55
C LEU A 169 3.63 1.80 -14.80
N ASN A 170 2.29 1.81 -14.70
CA ASN A 170 1.37 1.43 -15.76
C ASN A 170 1.68 0.05 -16.37
N GLY A 171 2.03 -0.91 -15.51
CA GLY A 171 2.37 -2.28 -15.90
C GLY A 171 3.79 -2.47 -16.43
N PHE A 172 4.63 -1.43 -16.52
CA PHE A 172 6.02 -1.60 -16.94
C PHE A 172 6.82 -2.41 -15.89
N PRO A 173 7.70 -3.36 -16.27
CA PRO A 173 8.04 -3.80 -17.65
C PRO A 173 7.10 -4.92 -18.18
N PHE A 174 6.15 -5.39 -17.40
CA PHE A 174 5.29 -6.56 -17.71
C PHE A 174 4.43 -6.34 -18.97
N ARG A 175 4.04 -5.08 -19.22
CA ARG A 175 3.22 -4.70 -20.36
C ARG A 175 3.83 -5.07 -21.72
N TYR A 176 5.16 -5.21 -21.81
CA TYR A 176 5.78 -5.69 -23.04
C TYR A 176 5.53 -7.18 -23.30
N PHE A 177 5.33 -7.96 -22.25
CA PHE A 177 5.11 -9.39 -22.35
C PHE A 177 3.64 -9.74 -22.57
N ASP A 178 2.73 -8.89 -22.10
CA ASP A 178 1.30 -9.13 -22.17
C ASP A 178 0.57 -8.33 -23.28
N ALA A 179 1.31 -7.55 -24.07
CA ALA A 179 0.75 -6.73 -25.16
C ALA A 179 -0.04 -7.52 -26.21
N SER A 180 0.25 -8.83 -26.37
CA SER A 180 -0.44 -9.75 -27.29
C SER A 180 -1.56 -10.55 -26.63
N TRP A 181 -1.81 -10.34 -25.33
CA TRP A 181 -2.83 -11.10 -24.60
C TRP A 181 -4.23 -10.57 -24.88
N PRO A 182 -5.28 -11.40 -24.71
CA PRO A 182 -6.67 -10.94 -24.87
C PRO A 182 -6.97 -9.74 -23.97
N ASN A 183 -7.73 -8.79 -24.50
CA ASN A 183 -8.14 -7.60 -23.76
C ASN A 183 -8.77 -7.98 -22.41
N GLY A 184 -8.19 -7.50 -21.31
CA GLY A 184 -8.66 -7.73 -19.94
C GLY A 184 -7.84 -8.71 -19.10
N LEU A 185 -6.76 -9.29 -19.65
CA LEU A 185 -5.83 -10.13 -18.91
C LEU A 185 -4.42 -9.52 -18.97
N HIS A 186 -3.97 -8.92 -17.88
CA HIS A 186 -2.63 -8.38 -17.76
C HIS A 186 -1.88 -9.05 -16.60
N ILE A 187 -0.57 -9.15 -16.70
CA ILE A 187 0.28 -9.70 -15.62
C ILE A 187 0.09 -8.89 -14.33
N THR A 188 -0.12 -7.59 -14.45
CA THR A 188 -0.44 -6.71 -13.32
C THR A 188 -1.75 -7.07 -12.62
N ASP A 189 -2.79 -7.45 -13.36
CA ASP A 189 -4.05 -7.92 -12.76
C ASP A 189 -3.84 -9.21 -11.99
N PHE A 190 -3.03 -10.12 -12.54
CA PHE A 190 -2.66 -11.35 -11.85
C PHE A 190 -1.90 -11.07 -10.54
N LEU A 191 -0.99 -10.10 -10.51
CA LEU A 191 -0.30 -9.68 -9.29
C LEU A 191 -1.29 -9.12 -8.24
N VAL A 192 -2.28 -8.33 -8.66
CA VAL A 192 -3.34 -7.81 -7.78
C VAL A 192 -4.17 -8.95 -7.19
N TYR A 193 -4.61 -9.90 -8.01
CA TYR A 193 -5.38 -11.05 -7.54
C TYR A 193 -4.56 -11.94 -6.61
N LEU A 194 -3.27 -12.15 -6.90
CA LEU A 194 -2.37 -12.91 -6.05
C LEU A 194 -2.17 -12.24 -4.69
N ALA A 195 -1.95 -10.92 -4.67
CA ALA A 195 -1.83 -10.14 -3.44
C ALA A 195 -3.12 -10.21 -2.60
N THR A 196 -4.29 -10.13 -3.27
CA THR A 196 -5.60 -10.22 -2.62
C THR A 196 -5.84 -11.61 -2.04
N ALA A 197 -5.55 -12.67 -2.79
CA ALA A 197 -5.67 -14.05 -2.31
C ALA A 197 -4.74 -14.31 -1.11
N ALA A 198 -3.48 -13.89 -1.18
CA ALA A 198 -2.53 -14.00 -0.08
C ALA A 198 -3.00 -13.22 1.16
N SER A 199 -3.59 -12.04 0.94
CA SER A 199 -4.18 -11.22 2.00
C SER A 199 -5.35 -11.92 2.69
N LEU A 200 -6.30 -12.47 1.93
CA LEU A 200 -7.45 -13.22 2.47
C LEU A 200 -6.99 -14.44 3.29
N VAL A 201 -6.15 -15.28 2.69
CA VAL A 201 -5.64 -16.49 3.35
C VAL A 201 -4.90 -16.12 4.64
N SER A 202 -4.03 -15.12 4.59
CA SER A 202 -3.31 -14.61 5.74
C SER A 202 -4.26 -14.08 6.84
N GLY A 203 -5.32 -13.36 6.45
CA GLY A 203 -6.32 -12.83 7.37
C GLY A 203 -7.11 -13.93 8.07
N ILE A 204 -7.59 -14.93 7.31
CA ILE A 204 -8.32 -16.08 7.85
C ILE A 204 -7.45 -16.87 8.83
N ILE A 205 -6.22 -17.19 8.44
CA ILE A 205 -5.26 -17.90 9.32
C ILE A 205 -5.04 -17.10 10.60
N TYR A 206 -4.88 -15.77 10.49
CA TYR A 206 -4.64 -14.90 11.64
C TYR A 206 -5.84 -14.89 12.61
N VAL A 207 -7.06 -14.80 12.12
CA VAL A 207 -8.29 -14.86 12.93
C VAL A 207 -8.42 -16.23 13.62
N ILE A 208 -8.22 -17.33 12.88
CA ILE A 208 -8.33 -18.69 13.44
C ILE A 208 -7.29 -18.94 14.53
N GLN A 209 -6.04 -18.54 14.30
CA GLN A 209 -4.94 -18.73 15.27
C GLN A 209 -5.15 -17.93 16.54
N ASN A 210 -5.77 -16.75 16.43
CA ASN A 210 -5.94 -15.82 17.55
C ASN A 210 -7.37 -15.79 18.12
N ARG A 211 -8.23 -16.75 17.74
CA ARG A 211 -9.63 -16.83 18.21
C ARG A 211 -9.77 -16.85 19.74
N HIS A 212 -8.73 -17.30 20.46
CA HIS A 212 -8.71 -17.33 21.92
C HIS A 212 -8.75 -15.92 22.55
N VAL A 213 -8.38 -14.88 21.80
CA VAL A 213 -8.44 -13.48 22.26
C VAL A 213 -9.89 -13.01 22.42
N PHE A 214 -10.82 -13.61 21.68
CA PHE A 214 -12.26 -13.30 21.78
C PHE A 214 -12.97 -14.02 22.94
N LYS A 215 -12.35 -15.06 23.52
CA LYS A 215 -12.96 -15.71 24.68
C LYS A 215 -12.85 -14.74 25.86
N GLU A 216 -14.00 -14.42 26.45
CA GLU A 216 -14.05 -13.77 27.74
C GLU A 216 -13.38 -14.70 28.76
N ASP A 217 -12.42 -14.18 29.52
CA ASP A 217 -11.93 -14.86 30.69
C ASP A 217 -13.10 -14.81 31.71
N ASN A 218 -13.96 -15.83 31.69
CA ASN A 218 -14.94 -16.06 32.74
C ASN A 218 -14.16 -16.40 34.02
N ASN A 219 -13.59 -15.39 34.63
CA ASN A 219 -13.17 -15.42 36.03
C ASN A 219 -14.23 -14.69 36.82
N ASP A 220 -15.28 -15.43 37.17
CA ASP A 220 -16.09 -15.19 38.39
C ASP A 220 -15.36 -15.78 39.59
#